data_05e22d192b6b35aec5de5ba28fd06028
#
_entry.id   05e22d192b6b35aec5de5ba28fd06028
#
_cell.length_a   1.000
_cell.length_b   1.000
_cell.length_c   1.000
_cell.angle_alpha   90.00
_cell.angle_beta   90.00
_cell.angle_gamma   90.00
#
_symmetry.space_group_name_H-M   'P 1'
#
loop_
_entity.id
_entity.type
_entity.pdbx_description
1 polymer ?
#
loop_
_entity_poly.entity_id
_entity_poly.type
_entity_poly.pdbx_seq_one_letter_code
_entity_poly.pdbx_strand_id
1 'polypeptide(L)'
;IVLALCAGGLAFATGLSATGASMSFFGAGALLLASGLFYFRDRLGRFAAGDEALMKAEDLGRRNLGRRVGRSLVTVGAMAAGTFLVVSTGAFRKHPPQSPDDPLSGTGGFAYLGESALPLYDDLNGRAGQELYDLNRSLLESSLIVPLRVREGDDASCLNLNKAIRPRIYGVKLSEFAGRFSFAEGNWSALRDSIEGAVPALVDQNTMMWALKKGLGDRLEFRDGQGRPFEVELRAVVK
;
A
#
# COMPACT_ATOMS: atom_id res chain seq x y z
N ILE A 1 -8.95 9.65 31.26
CA ILE A 1 -10.09 10.43 30.69
C ILE A 1 -9.57 11.47 29.71
N VAL A 2 -8.62 12.35 30.09
CA VAL A 2 -8.09 13.39 29.18
C VAL A 2 -7.50 12.82 27.90
N LEU A 3 -6.66 11.77 27.97
CA LEU A 3 -6.08 11.11 26.79
C LEU A 3 -7.15 10.47 25.87
N ALA A 4 -8.21 9.91 26.45
CA ALA A 4 -9.31 9.34 25.68
C ALA A 4 -10.13 10.44 24.96
N LEU A 5 -10.33 11.58 25.61
CA LEU A 5 -10.98 12.76 25.00
C LEU A 5 -10.12 13.38 23.90
N CYS A 6 -8.80 13.43 24.09
CA CYS A 6 -7.87 13.89 23.04
C CYS A 6 -7.89 12.94 21.83
N ALA A 7 -7.94 11.62 22.06
CA ALA A 7 -8.05 10.64 20.98
C ALA A 7 -9.36 10.79 20.18
N GLY A 8 -10.48 10.98 20.88
CA GLY A 8 -11.78 11.27 20.24
C GLY A 8 -11.77 12.56 19.44
N GLY A 9 -11.20 13.63 19.99
CA GLY A 9 -11.04 14.92 19.30
C GLY A 9 -10.16 14.83 18.06
N LEU A 10 -9.06 14.07 18.13
CA LEU A 10 -8.16 13.85 16.99
C LEU A 10 -8.86 13.08 15.87
N ALA A 11 -9.59 12.02 16.20
CA ALA A 11 -10.35 11.23 15.25
C ALA A 11 -11.45 12.04 14.54
N PHE A 12 -12.09 12.97 15.27
CA PHE A 12 -13.12 13.84 14.70
C PHE A 12 -12.55 14.95 13.81
N ALA A 13 -11.46 15.59 14.23
CA ALA A 13 -10.86 16.73 13.52
C ALA A 13 -10.26 16.37 12.16
N THR A 14 -9.87 15.11 11.95
CA THR A 14 -9.15 14.66 10.76
C THR A 14 -10.00 13.87 9.78
N GLY A 15 -11.27 13.62 10.08
CA GLY A 15 -12.25 13.04 9.13
C GLY A 15 -12.48 13.89 7.88
N LEU A 16 -11.83 15.04 7.76
CA LEU A 16 -12.00 16.02 6.69
C LEU A 16 -10.99 15.89 5.54
N SER A 17 -9.93 15.08 5.65
CA SER A 17 -8.98 14.86 4.55
C SER A 17 -8.49 13.41 4.51
N ALA A 18 -8.53 12.78 3.32
CA ALA A 18 -8.16 11.38 3.13
C ALA A 18 -6.69 11.06 3.53
N THR A 19 -5.77 12.02 3.38
CA THR A 19 -4.35 11.85 3.71
C THR A 19 -4.08 11.97 5.22
N GLY A 20 -4.89 12.75 5.94
CA GLY A 20 -4.82 12.89 7.40
C GLY A 20 -5.47 11.73 8.17
N ALA A 21 -6.40 11.01 7.54
CA ALA A 21 -7.21 9.98 8.19
C ALA A 21 -6.38 8.81 8.74
N SER A 22 -5.36 8.37 8.03
CA SER A 22 -4.50 7.26 8.49
C SER A 22 -3.65 7.65 9.68
N MET A 23 -2.97 8.80 9.64
CA MET A 23 -2.12 9.27 10.74
C MET A 23 -2.92 9.53 12.01
N SER A 24 -4.11 10.09 11.87
CA SER A 24 -4.99 10.36 13.01
C SER A 24 -5.59 9.11 13.61
N PHE A 25 -5.92 8.13 12.78
CA PHE A 25 -6.39 6.83 13.27
C PHE A 25 -5.31 6.14 14.13
N PHE A 26 -4.07 6.06 13.65
CA PHE A 26 -2.97 5.50 14.42
C PHE A 26 -2.66 6.33 15.67
N GLY A 27 -2.69 7.66 15.58
CA GLY A 27 -2.49 8.55 16.71
C GLY A 27 -3.58 8.40 17.77
N ALA A 28 -4.86 8.38 17.37
CA ALA A 28 -5.98 8.16 18.26
C ALA A 28 -5.91 6.77 18.93
N GLY A 29 -5.59 5.73 18.16
CA GLY A 29 -5.41 4.39 18.68
C GLY A 29 -4.27 4.27 19.69
N ALA A 30 -3.14 4.90 19.44
CA ALA A 30 -2.01 4.95 20.37
C ALA A 30 -2.37 5.67 21.69
N LEU A 31 -3.11 6.77 21.62
CA LEU A 31 -3.60 7.48 22.79
C LEU A 31 -4.61 6.66 23.60
N LEU A 32 -5.51 5.95 22.93
CA LEU A 32 -6.44 5.04 23.59
C LEU A 32 -5.70 3.88 24.26
N LEU A 33 -4.72 3.30 23.60
CA LEU A 33 -3.88 2.25 24.16
C LEU A 33 -3.14 2.74 25.41
N ALA A 34 -2.50 3.91 25.34
CA ALA A 34 -1.82 4.52 26.48
C ALA A 34 -2.81 4.79 27.64
N SER A 35 -3.97 5.33 27.33
CA SER A 35 -5.04 5.57 28.33
C SER A 35 -5.48 4.27 29.02
N GLY A 36 -5.68 3.21 28.24
CA GLY A 36 -6.02 1.89 28.75
C GLY A 36 -4.94 1.31 29.65
N LEU A 37 -3.66 1.45 29.27
CA LEU A 37 -2.53 0.98 30.08
C LEU A 37 -2.40 1.76 31.41
N PHE A 38 -2.62 3.08 31.40
CA PHE A 38 -2.64 3.87 32.64
C PHE A 38 -3.80 3.47 33.55
N TYR A 39 -4.98 3.25 32.99
CA TYR A 39 -6.13 2.75 33.75
C TYR A 39 -5.85 1.37 34.33
N PHE A 40 -5.28 0.47 33.55
CA PHE A 40 -4.94 -0.88 33.99
C PHE A 40 -3.88 -0.87 35.10
N ARG A 41 -2.85 0.00 34.98
CA ARG A 41 -1.84 0.22 36.01
C ARG A 41 -2.46 0.61 37.35
N ASP A 42 -3.39 1.57 37.33
CA ASP A 42 -4.07 2.02 38.54
C ASP A 42 -4.93 0.89 39.18
N ARG A 43 -5.60 0.11 38.36
CA ARG A 43 -6.35 -1.06 38.80
C ARG A 43 -5.46 -2.15 39.41
N LEU A 44 -4.33 -2.45 38.80
CA LEU A 44 -3.36 -3.41 39.33
C LEU A 44 -2.81 -2.98 40.70
N GLY A 45 -2.53 -1.69 40.88
CA GLY A 45 -2.07 -1.13 42.13
C GLY A 45 -3.10 -1.34 43.26
N ARG A 46 -4.38 -1.18 42.96
CA ARG A 46 -5.46 -1.41 43.94
C ARG A 46 -5.61 -2.90 44.29
N PHE A 47 -5.44 -3.82 43.36
CA PHE A 47 -5.47 -5.27 43.63
C PHE A 47 -4.30 -5.72 44.51
N ALA A 48 -3.15 -5.04 44.45
CA ALA A 48 -2.01 -5.33 45.28
C ALA A 48 -2.23 -4.90 46.76
N ALA A 49 -3.03 -3.86 46.98
CA ALA A 49 -3.30 -3.27 48.31
C ALA A 49 -4.50 -3.91 49.05
N GLY A 50 -5.28 -4.75 48.38
CA GLY A 50 -6.46 -5.38 48.99
C GLY A 50 -6.12 -6.48 50.00
N ASP A 51 -6.67 -6.37 51.20
CA ASP A 51 -6.44 -7.29 52.33
C ASP A 51 -7.58 -8.35 52.47
N GLU A 52 -8.36 -8.55 51.43
CA GLU A 52 -9.50 -9.50 51.43
C GLU A 52 -9.02 -10.96 51.45
N ALA A 53 -9.72 -11.78 52.20
CA ALA A 53 -9.43 -13.20 52.29
C ALA A 53 -9.57 -13.90 50.92
N LEU A 54 -8.54 -14.68 50.54
CA LEU A 54 -8.49 -15.41 49.27
C LEU A 54 -9.51 -16.55 49.29
N MET A 55 -10.65 -16.36 48.63
CA MET A 55 -11.71 -17.37 48.56
C MET A 55 -11.73 -18.15 47.24
N LYS A 56 -11.11 -17.58 46.17
CA LYS A 56 -11.15 -18.17 44.81
C LYS A 56 -9.78 -18.13 44.13
N ALA A 57 -9.56 -19.07 43.22
CA ALA A 57 -8.35 -19.09 42.38
C ALA A 57 -8.14 -17.80 41.55
N GLU A 58 -9.24 -17.12 41.17
CA GLU A 58 -9.21 -15.84 40.47
C GLU A 58 -8.56 -14.72 41.30
N ASP A 59 -8.77 -14.74 42.64
CA ASP A 59 -8.20 -13.73 43.54
C ASP A 59 -6.69 -13.89 43.65
N LEU A 60 -6.20 -15.14 43.62
CA LEU A 60 -4.77 -15.44 43.54
C LEU A 60 -4.15 -14.89 42.25
N GLY A 61 -4.85 -15.08 41.10
CA GLY A 61 -4.42 -14.55 39.82
C GLY A 61 -4.32 -13.02 39.83
N ARG A 62 -5.34 -12.33 40.33
CA ARG A 62 -5.39 -10.87 40.49
C ARG A 62 -4.28 -10.34 41.38
N ARG A 63 -4.06 -10.97 42.54
CA ARG A 63 -2.94 -10.61 43.44
C ARG A 63 -1.59 -10.82 42.81
N ASN A 64 -1.41 -11.92 42.08
CA ASN A 64 -0.14 -12.19 41.42
C ASN A 64 0.19 -11.16 40.33
N LEU A 65 -0.82 -10.72 39.57
CA LEU A 65 -0.69 -9.62 38.60
C LEU A 65 -0.30 -8.30 39.31
N GLY A 66 -0.86 -8.03 40.50
CA GLY A 66 -0.57 -6.83 41.30
C GLY A 66 0.81 -6.83 41.97
N ARG A 67 1.40 -8.00 42.26
CA ARG A 67 2.75 -8.08 42.91
C ARG A 67 3.89 -7.51 42.09
N ARG A 68 3.78 -7.60 40.77
CA ARG A 68 4.80 -7.10 39.82
C ARG A 68 4.13 -6.29 38.70
N VAL A 69 3.52 -5.18 39.10
CA VAL A 69 2.74 -4.29 38.21
C VAL A 69 3.50 -3.96 36.90
N GLY A 70 4.80 -3.66 36.99
CA GLY A 70 5.60 -3.33 35.83
C GLY A 70 5.68 -4.48 34.81
N ARG A 71 5.95 -5.71 35.26
CA ARG A 71 6.02 -6.89 34.38
C ARG A 71 4.66 -7.17 33.75
N SER A 72 3.59 -7.17 34.53
CA SER A 72 2.23 -7.40 34.05
C SER A 72 1.83 -6.34 33.01
N LEU A 73 2.19 -5.08 33.26
CA LEU A 73 1.90 -3.98 32.36
C LEU A 73 2.64 -4.11 31.03
N VAL A 74 3.93 -4.51 31.05
CA VAL A 74 4.71 -4.75 29.82
C VAL A 74 4.10 -5.88 29.00
N THR A 75 3.73 -6.99 29.63
CA THR A 75 3.12 -8.13 28.92
C THR A 75 1.78 -7.75 28.29
N VAL A 76 0.89 -7.13 29.06
CA VAL A 76 -0.41 -6.68 28.55
C VAL A 76 -0.24 -5.62 27.47
N GLY A 77 0.69 -4.67 27.68
CA GLY A 77 1.00 -3.63 26.71
C GLY A 77 1.53 -4.18 25.38
N ALA A 78 2.43 -5.15 25.44
CA ALA A 78 2.96 -5.80 24.24
C ALA A 78 1.88 -6.56 23.46
N MET A 79 1.04 -7.33 24.16
CA MET A 79 -0.09 -8.03 23.53
C MET A 79 -1.09 -7.06 22.93
N ALA A 80 -1.47 -6.02 23.67
CA ALA A 80 -2.42 -5.03 23.19
C ALA A 80 -1.87 -4.23 21.98
N ALA A 81 -0.58 -3.85 22.00
CA ALA A 81 0.08 -3.21 20.86
C ALA A 81 0.14 -4.12 19.64
N GLY A 82 0.50 -5.39 19.81
CA GLY A 82 0.52 -6.37 18.74
C GLY A 82 -0.88 -6.56 18.11
N THR A 83 -1.90 -6.74 18.94
CA THR A 83 -3.30 -6.85 18.49
C THR A 83 -3.74 -5.57 17.75
N PHE A 84 -3.42 -4.39 18.28
CA PHE A 84 -3.72 -3.12 17.66
C PHE A 84 -3.09 -3.01 16.26
N LEU A 85 -1.82 -3.38 16.12
CA LEU A 85 -1.13 -3.35 14.81
C LEU A 85 -1.78 -4.30 13.80
N VAL A 86 -2.11 -5.53 14.22
CA VAL A 86 -2.76 -6.51 13.34
C VAL A 86 -4.13 -6.02 12.87
N VAL A 87 -4.96 -5.55 13.81
CA VAL A 87 -6.31 -5.05 13.50
C VAL A 87 -6.23 -3.80 12.63
N SER A 88 -5.33 -2.87 12.96
CA SER A 88 -5.15 -1.64 12.18
C SER A 88 -4.70 -1.93 10.75
N THR A 89 -3.72 -2.82 10.57
CA THR A 89 -3.27 -3.22 9.24
C THR A 89 -4.40 -3.88 8.45
N GLY A 90 -5.22 -4.71 9.10
CA GLY A 90 -6.39 -5.33 8.50
C GLY A 90 -7.46 -4.30 8.09
N ALA A 91 -7.69 -3.29 8.92
CA ALA A 91 -8.67 -2.23 8.64
C ALA A 91 -8.29 -1.35 7.43
N PHE A 92 -6.99 -1.15 7.20
CA PHE A 92 -6.48 -0.39 6.05
C PHE A 92 -6.21 -1.25 4.81
N ARG A 93 -6.55 -2.54 4.84
CA ARG A 93 -6.44 -3.39 3.67
C ARG A 93 -7.32 -2.84 2.55
N LYS A 94 -6.72 -2.53 1.42
CA LYS A 94 -7.47 -2.15 0.22
C LYS A 94 -8.34 -3.32 -0.22
N HIS A 95 -9.64 -3.06 -0.35
CA HIS A 95 -10.54 -4.02 -0.98
C HIS A 95 -10.32 -4.01 -2.49
N PRO A 96 -10.55 -5.16 -3.17
CA PRO A 96 -10.63 -5.17 -4.63
C PRO A 96 -11.66 -4.13 -5.09
N PRO A 97 -11.45 -3.47 -6.24
CA PRO A 97 -12.42 -2.51 -6.77
C PRO A 97 -13.78 -3.20 -6.91
N GLN A 98 -14.84 -2.51 -6.49
CA GLN A 98 -16.22 -3.03 -6.57
C GLN A 98 -16.67 -3.22 -8.02
N SER A 99 -16.08 -2.47 -8.95
CA SER A 99 -16.31 -2.56 -10.38
C SER A 99 -14.97 -2.74 -11.08
N PRO A 100 -14.50 -3.99 -11.24
CA PRO A 100 -13.22 -4.27 -11.89
C PRO A 100 -13.18 -3.80 -13.35
N ASP A 101 -14.35 -3.72 -14.00
CA ASP A 101 -14.48 -3.31 -15.40
C ASP A 101 -14.50 -1.78 -15.58
N ASP A 102 -14.52 -1.00 -14.49
CA ASP A 102 -14.49 0.47 -14.59
C ASP A 102 -13.12 0.94 -15.11
N PRO A 103 -13.07 1.56 -16.31
CA PRO A 103 -11.82 2.06 -16.87
C PRO A 103 -11.10 3.09 -16.00
N LEU A 104 -11.81 3.82 -15.15
CA LEU A 104 -11.24 4.85 -14.27
C LEU A 104 -10.79 4.29 -12.91
N SER A 105 -10.97 2.98 -12.68
CA SER A 105 -10.49 2.31 -11.47
C SER A 105 -8.96 2.23 -11.41
N GLY A 106 -8.42 1.88 -10.25
CA GLY A 106 -6.98 1.64 -10.08
C GLY A 106 -6.41 0.49 -10.93
N THR A 107 -7.28 -0.37 -11.49
CA THR A 107 -6.92 -1.42 -12.46
C THR A 107 -7.04 -0.97 -13.91
N GLY A 108 -7.58 0.23 -14.16
CA GLY A 108 -7.86 0.71 -15.52
C GLY A 108 -8.91 -0.12 -16.27
N GLY A 109 -9.77 -0.86 -15.56
CA GLY A 109 -10.76 -1.78 -16.12
C GLY A 109 -10.14 -3.09 -16.64
N PHE A 110 -8.90 -3.40 -16.25
CA PHE A 110 -8.29 -4.69 -16.54
C PHE A 110 -8.56 -5.67 -15.39
N ALA A 111 -9.13 -6.83 -15.73
CA ALA A 111 -9.46 -7.86 -14.75
C ALA A 111 -8.21 -8.61 -14.25
N TYR A 112 -7.22 -8.78 -15.12
CA TYR A 112 -6.03 -9.58 -14.84
C TYR A 112 -4.77 -8.87 -15.35
N LEU A 113 -3.67 -9.05 -14.63
CA LEU A 113 -2.31 -8.80 -15.06
C LEU A 113 -1.56 -10.12 -15.05
N GLY A 114 -1.05 -10.52 -16.21
CA GLY A 114 -0.23 -11.74 -16.36
C GLY A 114 1.22 -11.36 -16.64
N GLU A 115 2.15 -12.16 -16.15
CA GLU A 115 3.57 -12.06 -16.44
C GLU A 115 4.08 -13.41 -16.92
N SER A 116 4.77 -13.42 -18.06
CA SER A 116 5.36 -14.64 -18.60
C SER A 116 6.85 -14.70 -18.31
N ALA A 117 7.36 -15.90 -18.05
CA ALA A 117 8.79 -16.13 -17.81
C ALA A 117 9.65 -15.87 -19.06
N LEU A 118 9.06 -16.02 -20.25
CA LEU A 118 9.71 -15.78 -21.54
C LEU A 118 9.00 -14.65 -22.27
N PRO A 119 9.73 -13.81 -23.02
CA PRO A 119 9.12 -12.76 -23.84
C PRO A 119 8.14 -13.35 -24.87
N LEU A 120 6.93 -12.78 -24.93
CA LEU A 120 5.94 -13.10 -25.96
C LEU A 120 6.08 -12.09 -27.09
N TYR A 121 6.38 -12.57 -28.30
CA TYR A 121 6.60 -11.71 -29.45
C TYR A 121 5.37 -11.59 -30.34
N ASP A 122 4.49 -12.60 -30.29
CA ASP A 122 3.31 -12.71 -31.13
C ASP A 122 2.10 -12.08 -30.45
N ASP A 123 1.20 -11.50 -31.25
CA ASP A 123 -0.05 -10.94 -30.75
C ASP A 123 -1.00 -12.05 -30.32
N LEU A 124 -1.26 -12.12 -29.02
CA LEU A 124 -2.16 -13.12 -28.41
C LEU A 124 -3.64 -12.91 -28.78
N ASN A 125 -4.02 -11.75 -29.32
CA ASN A 125 -5.36 -11.52 -29.86
C ASN A 125 -5.50 -12.10 -31.28
N GLY A 126 -4.39 -12.28 -31.97
CA GLY A 126 -4.34 -12.82 -33.32
C GLY A 126 -4.38 -14.35 -33.35
N ARG A 127 -4.88 -14.90 -34.48
CA ARG A 127 -4.97 -16.32 -34.70
C ARG A 127 -3.61 -17.04 -34.59
N ALA A 128 -2.57 -16.46 -35.17
CA ALA A 128 -1.23 -17.00 -35.15
C ALA A 128 -0.65 -17.15 -33.74
N GLY A 129 -0.77 -16.09 -32.91
CA GLY A 129 -0.32 -16.13 -31.52
C GLY A 129 -1.11 -17.13 -30.68
N GLN A 130 -2.41 -17.21 -30.86
CA GLN A 130 -3.25 -18.18 -30.14
C GLN A 130 -2.89 -19.63 -30.50
N GLU A 131 -2.61 -19.91 -31.78
CA GLU A 131 -2.17 -21.25 -32.21
C GLU A 131 -0.75 -21.58 -31.73
N LEU A 132 0.16 -20.61 -31.76
CA LEU A 132 1.55 -20.82 -31.33
C LEU A 132 1.65 -21.17 -29.84
N TYR A 133 0.81 -20.54 -28.99
CA TYR A 133 0.82 -20.74 -27.54
C TYR A 133 -0.29 -21.69 -27.07
N ASP A 134 -0.96 -22.42 -27.97
CA ASP A 134 -2.04 -23.37 -27.68
C ASP A 134 -3.15 -22.77 -26.80
N LEU A 135 -3.54 -21.54 -27.09
CA LEU A 135 -4.56 -20.84 -26.33
C LEU A 135 -5.96 -21.23 -26.81
N ASN A 136 -6.86 -21.46 -25.85
CA ASN A 136 -8.24 -21.78 -26.17
C ASN A 136 -9.00 -20.54 -26.67
N ARG A 137 -9.31 -20.50 -27.96
CA ARG A 137 -9.98 -19.38 -28.62
C ARG A 137 -11.35 -19.06 -28.04
N SER A 138 -12.15 -20.10 -27.74
CA SER A 138 -13.50 -19.88 -27.25
C SER A 138 -13.54 -19.16 -25.88
N LEU A 139 -12.46 -19.30 -25.09
CA LEU A 139 -12.31 -18.58 -23.82
C LEU A 139 -11.82 -17.14 -24.00
N LEU A 140 -11.19 -16.84 -25.14
CA LEU A 140 -10.59 -15.53 -25.41
C LEU A 140 -11.43 -14.64 -26.31
N GLU A 141 -12.52 -15.13 -26.90
CA GLU A 141 -13.38 -14.38 -27.85
C GLU A 141 -13.89 -13.04 -27.29
N SER A 142 -14.16 -12.99 -25.98
CA SER A 142 -14.64 -11.78 -25.29
C SER A 142 -13.53 -11.03 -24.53
N SER A 143 -12.28 -11.44 -24.70
CA SER A 143 -11.14 -10.88 -23.94
C SER A 143 -10.24 -10.08 -24.85
N LEU A 144 -9.74 -8.95 -24.35
CA LEU A 144 -8.68 -8.14 -24.97
C LEU A 144 -7.40 -8.29 -24.17
N ILE A 145 -6.34 -8.80 -24.81
CA ILE A 145 -5.02 -8.92 -24.20
C ILE A 145 -4.16 -7.74 -24.66
N VAL A 146 -3.78 -6.89 -23.73
CA VAL A 146 -2.92 -5.73 -23.99
C VAL A 146 -1.48 -6.07 -23.65
N PRO A 147 -0.60 -6.24 -24.64
CA PRO A 147 0.80 -6.58 -24.39
C PRO A 147 1.57 -5.38 -23.84
N LEU A 148 2.32 -5.62 -22.77
CA LEU A 148 3.23 -4.65 -22.17
C LEU A 148 4.68 -5.09 -22.40
N ARG A 149 5.56 -4.15 -22.70
CA ARG A 149 7.00 -4.41 -22.63
C ARG A 149 7.47 -4.10 -21.23
N VAL A 150 8.16 -5.03 -20.61
CA VAL A 150 8.65 -4.87 -19.25
C VAL A 150 10.15 -4.71 -19.26
N ARG A 151 10.64 -3.71 -18.54
CA ARG A 151 12.02 -3.64 -18.12
C ARG A 151 12.07 -3.87 -16.62
N GLU A 152 12.78 -4.91 -16.24
CA GLU A 152 13.00 -5.24 -14.83
C GLU A 152 13.76 -4.11 -14.13
N GLY A 153 13.42 -3.91 -12.89
CA GLY A 153 13.99 -2.90 -12.03
C GLY A 153 14.25 -3.43 -10.63
N ASP A 154 14.63 -2.51 -9.75
CA ASP A 154 14.77 -2.82 -8.33
C ASP A 154 13.38 -3.04 -7.74
N ASP A 155 13.15 -4.21 -7.16
CA ASP A 155 11.93 -4.48 -6.44
C ASP A 155 12.00 -3.87 -5.04
N ALA A 156 10.85 -3.40 -4.53
CA ALA A 156 10.72 -2.99 -3.13
C ALA A 156 10.77 -4.24 -2.25
N SER A 157 11.97 -4.71 -1.97
CA SER A 157 12.25 -5.88 -1.13
C SER A 157 12.59 -5.47 0.29
N CYS A 158 12.62 -6.43 1.22
CA CYS A 158 13.07 -6.20 2.60
C CYS A 158 14.46 -5.59 2.71
N LEU A 159 15.27 -5.68 1.66
CA LEU A 159 16.61 -5.07 1.55
C LEU A 159 16.55 -3.62 1.06
N ASN A 160 15.44 -3.19 0.45
CA ASN A 160 15.28 -1.89 -0.22
C ASN A 160 13.95 -1.23 0.14
N LEU A 161 13.57 -1.29 1.42
CA LEU A 161 12.28 -0.86 1.95
C LEU A 161 11.93 0.61 1.69
N ASN A 162 12.94 1.47 1.46
CA ASN A 162 12.74 2.92 1.51
C ASN A 162 13.13 3.68 0.23
N LYS A 163 13.69 3.04 -0.80
CA LYS A 163 14.11 3.73 -2.02
C LYS A 163 14.31 2.77 -3.20
N ALA A 164 13.39 2.79 -4.14
CA ALA A 164 13.63 2.20 -5.45
C ALA A 164 14.56 3.14 -6.24
N ILE A 165 15.78 2.68 -6.56
CA ILE A 165 16.73 3.47 -7.36
C ILE A 165 16.35 3.39 -8.84
N ARG A 166 15.90 2.21 -9.29
CA ARG A 166 15.47 1.92 -10.65
C ARG A 166 14.18 1.10 -10.60
N PRO A 167 13.00 1.76 -10.57
CA PRO A 167 11.74 1.04 -10.55
C PRO A 167 11.55 0.27 -11.87
N ARG A 168 10.72 -0.79 -11.82
CA ARG A 168 10.27 -1.51 -13.01
C ARG A 168 9.53 -0.56 -13.95
N ILE A 169 9.80 -0.62 -15.24
CA ILE A 169 9.16 0.20 -16.27
C ILE A 169 8.32 -0.66 -17.20
N TYR A 170 7.12 -0.19 -17.49
CA TYR A 170 6.22 -0.77 -18.48
C TYR A 170 6.13 0.14 -19.69
N GLY A 171 6.46 -0.41 -20.88
CA GLY A 171 6.22 0.25 -22.13
C GLY A 171 4.80 -0.05 -22.62
N VAL A 172 4.01 1.01 -22.87
CA VAL A 172 2.60 0.92 -23.21
C VAL A 172 2.31 1.46 -24.63
N LYS A 173 1.30 0.92 -25.29
CA LYS A 173 0.70 1.53 -26.47
C LYS A 173 -0.41 2.47 -26.04
N LEU A 174 -0.27 3.76 -26.31
CA LEU A 174 -1.23 4.78 -25.86
C LEU A 174 -2.66 4.53 -26.33
N SER A 175 -2.85 3.94 -27.51
CA SER A 175 -4.17 3.61 -28.04
C SER A 175 -4.97 2.69 -27.13
N GLU A 176 -4.29 1.75 -26.45
CA GLU A 176 -4.92 0.75 -25.59
C GLU A 176 -5.23 1.27 -24.18
N PHE A 177 -4.61 2.41 -23.81
CA PHE A 177 -4.74 3.01 -22.49
C PHE A 177 -5.55 4.32 -22.48
N ALA A 178 -5.96 4.83 -23.63
CA ALA A 178 -6.76 6.04 -23.73
C ALA A 178 -8.08 5.90 -22.95
N GLY A 179 -8.37 6.88 -22.08
CA GLY A 179 -9.57 6.86 -21.24
C GLY A 179 -9.54 5.90 -20.06
N ARG A 180 -8.41 5.27 -19.78
CA ARG A 180 -8.22 4.36 -18.64
C ARG A 180 -7.40 5.01 -17.55
N PHE A 181 -7.60 4.54 -16.32
CA PHE A 181 -7.03 5.06 -15.08
C PHE A 181 -7.45 6.50 -14.75
N SER A 182 -7.49 6.81 -13.49
CA SER A 182 -7.68 8.18 -13.02
C SER A 182 -6.32 8.81 -12.68
N PHE A 183 -6.17 10.08 -13.02
CA PHE A 183 -4.94 10.83 -12.79
C PHE A 183 -5.09 11.74 -11.57
N ALA A 184 -4.02 11.84 -10.78
CA ALA A 184 -3.87 12.87 -9.78
C ALA A 184 -3.41 14.16 -10.44
N GLU A 185 -2.52 14.05 -11.46
CA GLU A 185 -1.96 15.18 -12.20
C GLU A 185 -1.59 14.76 -13.62
N GLY A 186 -1.94 15.59 -14.62
CA GLY A 186 -1.71 15.28 -16.03
C GLY A 186 -2.67 14.27 -16.63
N ASN A 187 -2.27 13.63 -17.73
CA ASN A 187 -3.04 12.60 -18.44
C ASN A 187 -2.13 11.80 -19.40
N TRP A 188 -2.72 10.83 -20.13
CA TRP A 188 -1.98 9.99 -21.08
C TRP A 188 -1.30 10.74 -22.23
N SER A 189 -1.77 11.95 -22.60
CA SER A 189 -1.15 12.73 -23.68
C SER A 189 0.27 13.18 -23.34
N ALA A 190 0.61 13.27 -22.05
CA ALA A 190 1.95 13.62 -21.59
C ALA A 190 3.05 12.67 -22.10
N LEU A 191 2.69 11.43 -22.47
CA LEU A 191 3.64 10.48 -23.09
C LEU A 191 3.93 10.77 -24.58
N ARG A 192 3.21 11.71 -25.20
CA ARG A 192 3.46 12.15 -26.59
C ARG A 192 4.41 13.33 -26.65
N ASP A 193 4.68 13.95 -25.53
CA ASP A 193 5.52 15.14 -25.50
C ASP A 193 6.95 14.75 -25.88
N SER A 194 7.53 15.52 -26.80
CA SER A 194 8.94 15.38 -27.12
C SER A 194 9.76 16.15 -26.10
N ILE A 195 10.62 15.45 -25.39
CA ILE A 195 11.50 16.02 -24.36
C ILE A 195 12.94 15.84 -24.81
N GLU A 196 13.72 16.92 -24.79
CA GLU A 196 15.12 16.85 -25.18
C GLU A 196 15.91 15.97 -24.19
N GLY A 197 16.49 14.90 -24.74
CA GLY A 197 17.34 13.98 -23.98
C GLY A 197 16.62 13.04 -23.01
N ALA A 198 15.29 13.05 -22.93
CA ALA A 198 14.55 12.19 -22.01
C ALA A 198 13.30 11.57 -22.63
N VAL A 199 12.86 10.45 -22.10
CA VAL A 199 11.62 9.77 -22.46
C VAL A 199 10.53 10.14 -21.45
N PRO A 200 9.36 10.64 -21.89
CA PRO A 200 8.28 10.95 -20.96
C PRO A 200 7.72 9.69 -20.28
N ALA A 201 7.42 9.78 -19.01
CA ALA A 201 6.86 8.69 -18.24
C ALA A 201 5.73 9.13 -17.32
N LEU A 202 4.87 8.16 -16.99
CA LEU A 202 3.86 8.26 -15.95
C LEU A 202 4.31 7.45 -14.73
N VAL A 203 3.88 7.87 -13.56
CA VAL A 203 4.17 7.19 -12.31
C VAL A 203 2.94 7.16 -11.43
N ASP A 204 2.75 6.13 -10.61
CA ASP A 204 1.72 6.17 -9.58
C ASP A 204 2.13 7.09 -8.42
N GLN A 205 1.14 7.70 -7.78
CA GLN A 205 1.35 8.72 -6.76
C GLN A 205 2.18 8.20 -5.57
N ASN A 206 1.94 6.97 -5.13
CA ASN A 206 2.63 6.41 -3.98
C ASN A 206 4.09 6.09 -4.30
N THR A 207 4.36 5.51 -5.47
CA THR A 207 5.71 5.25 -5.95
C THR A 207 6.50 6.56 -6.09
N MET A 208 5.91 7.60 -6.67
CA MET A 208 6.55 8.90 -6.81
C MET A 208 6.93 9.50 -5.45
N MET A 209 5.98 9.55 -4.53
CA MET A 209 6.16 10.24 -3.23
C MET A 209 7.06 9.46 -2.27
N TRP A 210 6.86 8.15 -2.17
CA TRP A 210 7.46 7.35 -1.10
C TRP A 210 8.66 6.53 -1.54
N ALA A 211 8.60 5.89 -2.71
CA ALA A 211 9.68 5.04 -3.19
C ALA A 211 10.76 5.84 -3.91
N LEU A 212 10.39 6.76 -4.80
CA LEU A 212 11.33 7.56 -5.59
C LEU A 212 11.71 8.86 -4.87
N LYS A 213 10.81 9.41 -4.05
CA LYS A 213 10.95 10.75 -3.42
C LYS A 213 11.23 11.83 -4.47
N LYS A 214 10.46 11.80 -5.55
CA LYS A 214 10.57 12.64 -6.72
C LYS A 214 9.28 13.43 -6.95
N GLY A 215 9.38 14.46 -7.80
CA GLY A 215 8.25 15.26 -8.28
C GLY A 215 8.09 15.18 -9.79
N LEU A 216 7.03 15.82 -10.30
CA LEU A 216 6.88 16.02 -11.74
C LEU A 216 8.02 16.89 -12.28
N GLY A 217 8.52 16.54 -13.48
CA GLY A 217 9.67 17.16 -14.10
C GLY A 217 11.01 16.57 -13.66
N ASP A 218 11.05 15.75 -12.61
CA ASP A 218 12.28 15.07 -12.19
C ASP A 218 12.64 13.97 -13.17
N ARG A 219 13.94 13.73 -13.31
CA ARG A 219 14.50 12.70 -14.19
C ARG A 219 15.06 11.51 -13.40
N LEU A 220 14.99 10.36 -14.03
CA LEU A 220 15.52 9.08 -13.58
C LEU A 220 16.41 8.50 -14.68
N GLU A 221 17.62 8.06 -14.32
CA GLU A 221 18.55 7.43 -15.24
C GLU A 221 18.31 5.92 -15.33
N PHE A 222 18.21 5.41 -16.54
CA PHE A 222 18.09 4.00 -16.87
C PHE A 222 19.13 3.59 -17.89
N ARG A 223 19.25 2.28 -18.12
CA ARG A 223 20.08 1.73 -19.20
C ARG A 223 19.23 0.85 -20.10
N ASP A 224 19.41 0.98 -21.40
CA ASP A 224 18.74 0.12 -22.38
C ASP A 224 19.29 -1.33 -22.36
N GLY A 225 18.74 -2.20 -23.20
CA GLY A 225 19.17 -3.59 -23.33
C GLY A 225 20.63 -3.76 -23.83
N GLN A 226 21.23 -2.70 -24.39
CA GLN A 226 22.62 -2.65 -24.83
C GLN A 226 23.54 -1.94 -23.82
N GLY A 227 23.01 -1.58 -22.64
CA GLY A 227 23.75 -0.88 -21.59
C GLY A 227 23.89 0.63 -21.78
N ARG A 228 23.31 1.24 -22.82
CA ARG A 228 23.38 2.68 -23.08
C ARG A 228 22.49 3.43 -22.09
N PRO A 229 22.97 4.53 -21.49
CA PRO A 229 22.16 5.32 -20.58
C PRO A 229 21.07 6.09 -21.34
N PHE A 230 19.90 6.20 -20.74
CA PHE A 230 18.83 7.08 -21.17
C PHE A 230 18.10 7.64 -19.94
N GLU A 231 17.51 8.80 -20.08
CA GLU A 231 16.75 9.44 -19.02
C GLU A 231 15.24 9.29 -19.26
N VAL A 232 14.51 9.19 -18.17
CA VAL A 232 13.06 9.18 -18.14
C VAL A 232 12.60 10.36 -17.30
N GLU A 233 11.71 11.20 -17.82
CA GLU A 233 11.16 12.36 -17.12
C GLU A 233 9.70 12.11 -16.69
N LEU A 234 9.40 12.35 -15.42
CA LEU A 234 8.06 12.17 -14.86
C LEU A 234 7.14 13.31 -15.29
N ARG A 235 6.08 13.01 -16.05
CA ARG A 235 5.21 14.02 -16.68
C ARG A 235 3.77 13.98 -16.21
N ALA A 236 3.29 12.85 -15.66
CA ALA A 236 1.96 12.74 -15.09
C ALA A 236 1.92 11.69 -13.99
N VAL A 237 0.91 11.80 -13.14
CA VAL A 237 0.73 10.97 -11.93
C VAL A 237 -0.62 10.29 -11.99
N VAL A 238 -0.60 8.97 -11.94
CA VAL A 238 -1.78 8.11 -11.82
C VAL A 238 -2.14 7.94 -10.34
N LYS A 239 -3.46 7.89 -10.05
CA LYS A 239 -3.97 7.68 -8.66
C LYS A 239 -3.81 6.24 -8.21
#